data_71c39cde3ab3d6ec150c638fa5b1b11b
#
_entry.id   71c39cde3ab3d6ec150c638fa5b1b11b
#
_cell.length_a   1.000
_cell.length_b   1.000
_cell.length_c   1.000
_cell.angle_alpha   90.00
_cell.angle_beta   90.00
_cell.angle_gamma   90.00
#
_symmetry.space_group_name_H-M   'P 1'
#
loop_
_entity.id
_entity.type
_entity.pdbx_description
1 polymer ?
#
loop_
_entity_poly.entity_id
_entity_poly.type
_entity_poly.pdbx_seq_one_letter_code
_entity_poly.pdbx_strand_id
1 'polypeptide(L)'
;MAACAFVLILLTGARPLGATTELVMFEEAGCSWCIAWHEEIGPIYPKTEESRIAPLRRVDIPAKRPADLKAVKTVHFTPTFVLMSEGREVARLLGYPGEDFFWGMLGEMLEKLPAGESAPATN
;
A
#
# COMPACT_ATOMS: atom_id res chain seq x y z
N MET A 1 45.86 36.99 9.30
CA MET A 1 45.29 35.72 9.78
C MET A 1 43.81 35.69 9.41
N ALA A 2 43.48 34.98 8.35
CA ALA A 2 42.11 34.90 7.86
C ALA A 2 41.50 33.57 8.37
N ALA A 3 40.45 33.67 9.18
CA ALA A 3 39.72 32.52 9.65
C ALA A 3 38.65 32.15 8.60
N CYS A 4 38.85 31.02 7.91
CA CYS A 4 37.83 30.42 7.04
C CYS A 4 36.79 29.72 7.92
N ALA A 5 35.60 30.30 8.01
CA ALA A 5 34.45 29.64 8.60
C ALA A 5 33.86 28.66 7.58
N PHE A 6 34.03 27.35 7.82
CA PHE A 6 33.35 26.32 7.10
C PHE A 6 31.87 26.29 7.53
N VAL A 7 30.99 26.74 6.66
CA VAL A 7 29.55 26.60 6.84
C VAL A 7 29.18 25.18 6.39
N LEU A 8 28.89 24.31 7.37
CA LEU A 8 28.39 22.98 7.14
C LEU A 8 26.90 23.09 6.78
N ILE A 9 26.59 23.04 5.49
CA ILE A 9 25.19 22.98 5.01
C ILE A 9 24.69 21.57 5.25
N LEU A 10 23.93 21.38 6.31
CA LEU A 10 23.15 20.16 6.53
C LEU A 10 22.00 20.11 5.50
N LEU A 11 22.21 19.36 4.44
CA LEU A 11 21.16 18.99 3.51
C LEU A 11 20.20 18.02 4.23
N THR A 12 19.19 18.56 4.91
CA THR A 12 18.04 17.79 5.35
C THR A 12 17.24 17.42 4.11
N GLY A 13 17.50 16.23 3.57
CA GLY A 13 16.70 15.66 2.50
C GLY A 13 15.29 15.43 2.99
N ALA A 14 14.38 16.34 2.68
CA ALA A 14 12.95 16.14 2.88
C ALA A 14 12.52 14.96 2.01
N ARG A 15 12.14 13.84 2.64
CA ARG A 15 11.48 12.73 1.93
C ARG A 15 10.13 13.25 1.41
N PRO A 16 9.79 13.02 0.13
CA PRO A 16 8.48 13.40 -0.37
C PRO A 16 7.39 12.67 0.41
N LEU A 17 6.46 13.45 0.98
CA LEU A 17 5.23 12.95 1.58
C LEU A 17 4.45 12.19 0.49
N GLY A 18 4.24 10.86 0.67
CA GLY A 18 3.46 10.03 -0.25
C GLY A 18 4.21 8.90 -0.96
N ALA A 19 5.56 8.81 -0.84
CA ALA A 19 6.35 7.69 -1.37
C ALA A 19 6.45 6.57 -0.33
N THR A 20 5.32 5.92 -0.02
CA THR A 20 5.23 4.86 0.98
C THR A 20 4.66 3.59 0.37
N THR A 21 4.82 2.49 1.09
CA THR A 21 4.18 1.22 0.78
C THR A 21 2.75 1.26 1.29
N GLU A 22 1.80 0.86 0.46
CA GLU A 22 0.39 0.76 0.85
C GLU A 22 -0.31 -0.38 0.09
N LEU A 23 -1.34 -0.95 0.72
CA LEU A 23 -2.25 -1.89 0.07
C LEU A 23 -3.50 -1.13 -0.37
N VAL A 24 -3.67 -0.98 -1.68
CA VAL A 24 -4.84 -0.30 -2.24
C VAL A 24 -5.91 -1.32 -2.57
N MET A 25 -7.07 -1.20 -1.96
CA MET A 25 -8.25 -1.99 -2.27
C MET A 25 -9.16 -1.22 -3.21
N PHE A 26 -9.25 -1.67 -4.44
CA PHE A 26 -10.23 -1.18 -5.39
C PHE A 26 -11.55 -1.92 -5.19
N GLU A 27 -12.59 -1.16 -4.93
CA GLU A 27 -13.93 -1.68 -4.60
C GLU A 27 -15.04 -0.87 -5.28
N GLU A 28 -16.25 -1.36 -5.18
CA GLU A 28 -17.44 -0.67 -5.65
C GLU A 28 -18.67 -1.06 -4.83
N ALA A 29 -19.69 -0.19 -4.86
CA ALA A 29 -20.95 -0.47 -4.20
C ALA A 29 -21.62 -1.72 -4.79
N GLY A 30 -22.21 -2.57 -3.94
CA GLY A 30 -22.86 -3.81 -4.35
C GLY A 30 -21.91 -4.98 -4.62
N CYS A 31 -20.62 -4.81 -4.41
CA CYS A 31 -19.64 -5.88 -4.52
C CYS A 31 -19.72 -6.81 -3.30
N SER A 32 -20.31 -8.00 -3.46
CA SER A 32 -20.51 -8.96 -2.36
C SER A 32 -19.19 -9.46 -1.75
N TRP A 33 -18.17 -9.68 -2.58
CA TRP A 33 -16.84 -10.09 -2.10
C TRP A 33 -16.09 -8.97 -1.37
N CYS A 34 -16.34 -7.71 -1.75
CA CYS A 34 -15.82 -6.56 -1.01
C CYS A 34 -16.45 -6.49 0.38
N ILE A 35 -17.75 -6.71 0.47
CA ILE A 35 -18.49 -6.76 1.74
C ILE A 35 -17.95 -7.87 2.63
N ALA A 36 -17.80 -9.08 2.08
CA ALA A 36 -17.24 -10.22 2.81
C ALA A 36 -15.84 -9.91 3.36
N TRP A 37 -14.97 -9.31 2.55
CA TRP A 37 -13.65 -8.90 3.00
C TRP A 37 -13.71 -7.89 4.17
N HIS A 38 -14.58 -6.89 4.07
CA HIS A 38 -14.75 -5.90 5.13
C HIS A 38 -15.29 -6.50 6.43
N GLU A 39 -16.12 -7.53 6.34
CA GLU A 39 -16.65 -8.23 7.51
C GLU A 39 -15.62 -9.15 8.16
N GLU A 40 -14.86 -9.90 7.37
CA GLU A 40 -13.96 -10.95 7.85
C GLU A 40 -12.54 -10.42 8.15
N ILE A 41 -12.00 -9.57 7.29
CA ILE A 41 -10.63 -9.06 7.36
C ILE A 41 -10.57 -7.62 7.87
N GLY A 42 -11.50 -6.78 7.47
CA GLY A 42 -11.51 -5.35 7.76
C GLY A 42 -11.25 -5.01 9.23
N PRO A 43 -11.93 -5.64 10.21
CA PRO A 43 -11.73 -5.36 11.63
C PRO A 43 -10.34 -5.79 12.16
N ILE A 44 -9.74 -6.78 11.52
CA ILE A 44 -8.47 -7.39 11.94
C ILE A 44 -7.28 -6.67 11.30
N TYR A 45 -7.39 -6.31 10.03
CA TYR A 45 -6.30 -5.78 9.21
C TYR A 45 -5.49 -4.67 9.89
N PRO A 46 -6.10 -3.61 10.47
CA PRO A 46 -5.36 -2.52 11.10
C PRO A 46 -4.49 -2.93 12.30
N LYS A 47 -4.73 -4.13 12.84
CA LYS A 47 -4.04 -4.67 14.03
C LYS A 47 -2.88 -5.59 13.68
N THR A 48 -2.62 -5.80 12.39
CA THR A 48 -1.64 -6.77 11.90
C THR A 48 -0.30 -6.13 11.55
N GLU A 49 0.75 -6.94 11.49
CA GLU A 49 2.06 -6.51 10.99
C GLU A 49 1.99 -6.13 9.51
N GLU A 50 1.17 -6.84 8.74
CA GLU A 50 0.93 -6.56 7.32
C GLU A 50 0.43 -5.13 7.12
N SER A 51 -0.48 -4.65 7.98
CA SER A 51 -0.97 -3.27 7.92
C SER A 51 0.08 -2.22 8.30
N ARG A 52 1.05 -2.60 9.12
CA ARG A 52 2.18 -1.70 9.45
C ARG A 52 3.14 -1.55 8.28
N ILE A 53 3.31 -2.62 7.51
CA ILE A 53 4.10 -2.60 6.28
C ILE A 53 3.35 -1.87 5.17
N ALA A 54 2.09 -2.24 4.96
CA ALA A 54 1.23 -1.74 3.89
C ALA A 54 -0.14 -1.34 4.43
N PRO A 55 -0.30 -0.13 4.97
CA PRO A 55 -1.60 0.37 5.40
C PRO A 55 -2.64 0.29 4.29
N LEU A 56 -3.88 -0.03 4.65
CA LEU A 56 -4.98 -0.13 3.70
C LEU A 56 -5.42 1.26 3.22
N ARG A 57 -5.56 1.40 1.90
CA ARG A 57 -6.21 2.52 1.24
C ARG A 57 -7.34 2.03 0.36
N ARG A 58 -8.55 2.55 0.57
CA ARG A 58 -9.72 2.17 -0.21
C ARG A 58 -9.92 3.14 -1.37
N VAL A 59 -10.21 2.61 -2.55
CA VAL A 59 -10.50 3.38 -3.77
C VAL A 59 -11.74 2.82 -4.44
N ASP A 60 -12.74 3.66 -4.59
CA ASP A 60 -13.97 3.31 -5.31
C ASP A 60 -13.72 3.40 -6.82
N ILE A 61 -13.98 2.32 -7.54
CA ILE A 61 -13.73 2.28 -9.00
C ILE A 61 -14.52 3.35 -9.78
N PRO A 62 -15.82 3.58 -9.50
CA PRO A 62 -16.59 4.61 -10.19
C PRO A 62 -16.08 6.03 -9.96
N ALA A 63 -15.37 6.27 -8.86
CA ALA A 63 -14.80 7.56 -8.58
C ALA A 63 -13.58 7.85 -9.49
N LYS A 64 -13.26 9.13 -9.64
CA LYS A 64 -12.03 9.52 -10.33
C LYS A 64 -10.82 8.93 -9.61
N ARG A 65 -9.99 8.19 -10.34
CA ARG A 65 -8.76 7.62 -9.79
C ARG A 65 -7.85 8.72 -9.27
N PRO A 66 -7.34 8.60 -8.03
CA PRO A 66 -6.35 9.53 -7.50
C PRO A 66 -5.11 9.64 -8.40
N ALA A 67 -4.58 10.86 -8.54
CA ALA A 67 -3.48 11.13 -9.46
C ALA A 67 -2.20 10.35 -9.13
N ASP A 68 -1.95 10.07 -7.85
CA ASP A 68 -0.81 9.27 -7.39
C ASP A 68 -0.93 7.77 -7.71
N LEU A 69 -2.12 7.30 -8.12
CA LEU A 69 -2.38 5.92 -8.56
C LEU A 69 -2.44 5.76 -10.08
N LYS A 70 -2.04 6.78 -10.83
CA LYS A 70 -2.08 6.76 -12.31
C LYS A 70 -1.22 5.65 -12.93
N ALA A 71 -0.18 5.19 -12.24
CA ALA A 71 0.69 4.11 -12.69
C ALA A 71 0.08 2.71 -12.46
N VAL A 72 -1.01 2.60 -11.71
CA VAL A 72 -1.72 1.34 -11.51
C VAL A 72 -2.39 0.93 -12.81
N LYS A 73 -2.14 -0.32 -13.23
CA LYS A 73 -2.79 -0.92 -14.40
C LYS A 73 -4.31 -0.91 -14.23
N THR A 74 -5.03 -1.02 -15.35
CA THR A 74 -6.50 -1.07 -15.33
C THR A 74 -7.02 -2.14 -14.37
N VAL A 75 -8.07 -1.78 -13.63
CA VAL A 75 -8.76 -2.67 -12.70
C VAL A 75 -10.11 -3.02 -13.28
N HIS A 76 -10.36 -4.29 -13.50
CA HIS A 76 -11.59 -4.81 -14.13
C HIS A 76 -12.53 -5.52 -13.15
N PHE A 77 -12.02 -5.94 -12.01
CA PHE A 77 -12.76 -6.73 -11.02
C PHE A 77 -12.68 -6.12 -9.64
N THR A 78 -13.72 -6.33 -8.83
CA THR A 78 -13.72 -5.95 -7.42
C THR A 78 -13.98 -7.15 -6.50
N PRO A 79 -13.31 -7.21 -5.36
CA PRO A 79 -12.17 -6.35 -5.00
C PRO A 79 -10.91 -6.68 -5.81
N THR A 80 -10.07 -5.70 -6.05
CA THR A 80 -8.69 -5.91 -6.48
C THR A 80 -7.77 -5.23 -5.48
N PHE A 81 -6.84 -5.98 -4.93
CA PHE A 81 -5.84 -5.46 -4.00
C PHE A 81 -4.53 -5.23 -4.76
N VAL A 82 -4.02 -4.02 -4.70
CA VAL A 82 -2.77 -3.63 -5.36
C VAL A 82 -1.76 -3.19 -4.31
N LEU A 83 -0.66 -3.89 -4.21
CA LEU A 83 0.46 -3.49 -3.37
C LEU A 83 1.27 -2.43 -4.11
N MET A 84 1.33 -1.25 -3.52
CA MET A 84 2.08 -0.11 -4.04
C MET A 84 3.35 0.12 -3.24
N SER A 85 4.43 0.44 -3.94
CA SER A 85 5.67 0.90 -3.35
C SER A 85 6.26 2.03 -4.19
N GLU A 86 6.55 3.16 -3.56
CA GLU A 86 7.13 4.32 -4.23
C GLU A 86 6.36 4.75 -5.50
N GLY A 87 5.04 4.72 -5.43
CA GLY A 87 4.14 5.10 -6.52
C GLY A 87 4.03 4.06 -7.65
N ARG A 88 4.57 2.86 -7.48
CA ARG A 88 4.52 1.77 -8.46
C ARG A 88 3.79 0.56 -7.93
N GLU A 89 3.09 -0.12 -8.84
CA GLU A 89 2.44 -1.40 -8.56
C GLU A 89 3.50 -2.51 -8.47
N VAL A 90 3.59 -3.16 -7.31
CA VAL A 90 4.53 -4.26 -7.04
C VAL A 90 3.86 -5.61 -7.30
N ALA A 91 2.63 -5.77 -6.84
CA ALA A 91 1.86 -7.01 -6.97
C ALA A 91 0.37 -6.71 -6.88
N ARG A 92 -0.46 -7.66 -7.31
CA ARG A 92 -1.91 -7.56 -7.16
C ARG A 92 -2.56 -8.90 -6.87
N LEU A 93 -3.67 -8.84 -6.18
CA LEU A 93 -4.57 -9.95 -5.91
C LEU A 93 -5.95 -9.62 -6.48
N LEU A 94 -6.47 -10.45 -7.35
CA LEU A 94 -7.80 -10.32 -7.93
C LEU A 94 -8.82 -11.09 -7.09
N GLY A 95 -9.84 -10.39 -6.62
CA GLY A 95 -10.91 -10.97 -5.83
C GLY A 95 -10.55 -11.19 -4.36
N TYR A 96 -11.47 -11.81 -3.64
CA TYR A 96 -11.29 -12.21 -2.25
C TYR A 96 -11.51 -13.73 -2.13
N PRO A 97 -10.45 -14.53 -1.95
CA PRO A 97 -10.53 -15.99 -1.96
C PRO A 97 -10.91 -16.61 -0.61
N GLY A 98 -11.29 -15.79 0.37
CA GLY A 98 -11.50 -16.19 1.76
C GLY A 98 -10.31 -15.89 2.65
N GLU A 99 -10.53 -15.92 3.97
CA GLU A 99 -9.58 -15.43 4.98
C GLU A 99 -8.22 -16.12 4.89
N ASP A 100 -8.20 -17.45 4.92
CA ASP A 100 -6.94 -18.20 4.96
C ASP A 100 -6.06 -17.93 3.72
N PHE A 101 -6.66 -17.95 2.55
CA PHE A 101 -5.94 -17.68 1.30
C PHE A 101 -5.53 -16.22 1.17
N PHE A 102 -6.36 -15.30 1.66
CA PHE A 102 -6.02 -13.87 1.62
C PHE A 102 -4.71 -13.57 2.34
N TRP A 103 -4.54 -14.06 3.57
CA TRP A 103 -3.32 -13.84 4.32
C TRP A 103 -2.08 -14.47 3.68
N GLY A 104 -2.21 -15.68 3.15
CA GLY A 104 -1.13 -16.35 2.43
C GLY A 104 -0.71 -15.57 1.18
N MET A 105 -1.67 -15.16 0.35
CA MET A 105 -1.39 -14.41 -0.87
C MET A 105 -0.85 -13.01 -0.58
N LEU A 106 -1.36 -12.34 0.45
CA LEU A 106 -0.80 -11.06 0.88
C LEU A 106 0.66 -11.21 1.34
N GLY A 107 0.98 -12.28 2.08
CA GLY A 107 2.35 -12.58 2.45
C GLY A 107 3.27 -12.71 1.24
N GLU A 108 2.87 -13.46 0.23
CA GLU A 108 3.61 -13.59 -1.04
C GLU A 108 3.78 -12.24 -1.77
N MET A 109 2.77 -11.37 -1.72
CA MET A 109 2.85 -10.03 -2.29
C MET A 109 3.89 -9.18 -1.56
N LEU A 110 3.89 -9.22 -0.23
CA LEU A 110 4.82 -8.45 0.61
C LEU A 110 6.28 -8.88 0.40
N GLU A 111 6.53 -10.16 0.13
CA GLU A 111 7.87 -10.67 -0.20
C GLU A 111 8.46 -10.05 -1.48
N LYS A 112 7.61 -9.51 -2.36
CA LYS A 112 8.04 -8.84 -3.59
C LYS A 112 8.47 -7.39 -3.38
N LEU A 113 8.29 -6.85 -2.18
CA LEU A 113 8.75 -5.51 -1.86
C LEU A 113 10.29 -5.41 -1.91
N PRO A 114 10.84 -4.25 -2.28
CA PRO A 114 12.27 -4.00 -2.19
C PRO A 114 12.80 -4.24 -0.78
N ALA A 115 14.07 -4.61 -0.67
CA ALA A 115 14.73 -4.87 0.62
C ALA A 115 14.58 -3.65 1.56
N GLY A 116 14.16 -3.92 2.80
CA GLY A 116 13.91 -2.91 3.83
C GLY A 116 12.47 -2.38 3.89
N GLU A 117 11.66 -2.60 2.85
CA GLU A 117 10.25 -2.19 2.83
C GLU A 117 9.29 -3.26 3.35
N SER A 118 9.75 -4.49 3.45
CA SER A 118 8.99 -5.63 4.01
C SER A 118 9.03 -5.69 5.54
N ALA A 119 9.72 -4.77 6.19
CA ALA A 119 9.74 -4.64 7.63
C ALA A 119 8.75 -3.55 8.10
N PRO A 120 8.05 -3.75 9.24
CA PRO A 120 7.18 -2.72 9.79
C PRO A 120 7.98 -1.45 10.09
N ALA A 121 7.33 -0.30 9.86
CA ALA A 121 7.91 0.97 10.26
C ALA A 121 8.13 0.97 11.78
N THR A 122 9.37 1.09 12.20
CA THR A 122 9.70 1.28 13.62
C THR A 122 9.31 2.70 14.03
N ASN A 123 8.45 2.81 15.02
CA ASN A 123 8.15 4.09 15.68
C ASN A 123 9.36 4.55 16.51
#